data_d5785b6642f2b2c5b768dcafcf68d8b8
#
_entry.id   d5785b6642f2b2c5b768dcafcf68d8b8
#
_cell.length_a   1.000
_cell.length_b   1.000
_cell.length_c   1.000
_cell.angle_alpha   90.00
_cell.angle_beta   90.00
_cell.angle_gamma   90.00
#
_symmetry.space_group_name_H-M   'P 1'
#
loop_
_entity.id
_entity.type
_entity.pdbx_description
1 polymer ?
#
loop_
_entity_poly.entity_id
_entity_poly.type
_entity_poly.pdbx_seq_one_letter_code
_entity_poly.pdbx_strand_id
1 'polypeptide(L)'
;INNDCTMLEINPLAETNELQLIAADAKLNFDDNAEYRQKDLFALRDHAQEDPREVTAGKFDLNYIGLDGNIGCMVNGAGLAMATMDIISLHGAAPANFLDVGGNASEQQVVEAFKILTADAKVKALLVNIFGGIMKCDVIASGIVSAAKQVGLQVPLVVRLEGTNVEAGKEILEKSGMDIIAAAD
;
A
#
# COMPACT_ATOMS: atom_id res chain seq x y z
N ILE A 1 -10.95 -0.67 -25.98
CA ILE A 1 -12.14 -1.40 -25.47
C ILE A 1 -11.77 -2.87 -25.26
N ASN A 2 -11.25 -3.57 -26.28
CA ASN A 2 -10.98 -5.01 -26.19
C ASN A 2 -9.81 -5.37 -25.25
N ASN A 3 -8.98 -4.40 -24.86
CA ASN A 3 -7.79 -4.58 -24.06
C ASN A 3 -7.93 -3.95 -22.66
N ASP A 4 -9.17 -3.68 -22.23
CA ASP A 4 -9.44 -3.07 -20.91
C ASP A 4 -8.66 -1.76 -20.67
N CYS A 5 -8.50 -0.97 -21.76
CA CYS A 5 -7.88 0.34 -21.70
C CYS A 5 -8.84 1.33 -21.02
N THR A 6 -8.38 1.99 -19.96
CA THR A 6 -9.16 2.97 -19.19
C THR A 6 -8.91 4.41 -19.64
N MET A 7 -7.77 4.67 -20.28
CA MET A 7 -7.44 5.97 -20.85
C MET A 7 -6.63 5.77 -22.14
N LEU A 8 -6.96 6.54 -23.15
CA LEU A 8 -6.16 6.69 -24.36
C LEU A 8 -6.04 8.17 -24.70
N GLU A 9 -4.82 8.65 -24.79
CA GLU A 9 -4.46 9.97 -25.31
C GLU A 9 -3.56 9.81 -26.51
N ILE A 10 -3.90 10.46 -27.62
CA ILE A 10 -3.07 10.53 -28.82
C ILE A 10 -2.74 12.00 -29.07
N ASN A 11 -1.45 12.36 -28.90
CA ASN A 11 -1.02 13.74 -29.04
C ASN A 11 0.46 13.83 -29.46
N PRO A 12 0.74 14.28 -30.72
CA PRO A 12 -0.23 14.69 -31.73
C PRO A 12 -0.79 13.54 -32.58
N LEU A 13 -2.01 13.72 -33.06
CA LEU A 13 -2.53 12.99 -34.21
C LEU A 13 -2.25 13.85 -35.42
N ALA A 14 -1.38 13.39 -36.30
CA ALA A 14 -0.92 14.13 -37.50
C ALA A 14 -1.52 13.59 -38.77
N GLU A 15 -1.87 14.48 -39.69
CA GLU A 15 -2.22 14.14 -41.06
C GLU A 15 -1.00 14.39 -41.95
N THR A 16 -0.63 13.41 -42.78
CA THR A 16 0.47 13.53 -43.73
C THR A 16 0.01 14.19 -45.04
N ASN A 17 0.96 14.60 -45.85
CA ASN A 17 0.66 15.13 -47.21
C ASN A 17 -0.04 14.11 -48.12
N GLU A 18 0.00 12.83 -47.75
CA GLU A 18 -0.66 11.73 -48.48
C GLU A 18 -2.04 11.40 -47.86
N LEU A 19 -2.59 12.27 -47.00
CA LEU A 19 -3.87 12.13 -46.29
C LEU A 19 -3.93 10.88 -45.37
N GLN A 20 -2.80 10.43 -44.88
CA GLN A 20 -2.74 9.37 -43.90
C GLN A 20 -2.72 9.96 -42.47
N LEU A 21 -3.48 9.36 -41.55
CA LEU A 21 -3.47 9.71 -40.13
C LEU A 21 -2.40 8.90 -39.43
N ILE A 22 -1.51 9.59 -38.72
CA ILE A 22 -0.45 8.99 -37.90
C ILE A 22 -0.60 9.43 -36.47
N ALA A 23 -0.70 8.47 -35.55
CA ALA A 23 -0.50 8.71 -34.14
C ALA A 23 1.01 8.83 -33.87
N ALA A 24 1.49 10.04 -33.67
CA ALA A 24 2.92 10.28 -33.46
C ALA A 24 3.36 9.87 -32.05
N ASP A 25 2.47 10.00 -31.08
CA ASP A 25 2.63 9.52 -29.72
C ASP A 25 1.27 9.08 -29.17
N ALA A 26 1.29 8.09 -28.27
CA ALA A 26 0.10 7.58 -27.60
C ALA A 26 0.39 7.21 -26.16
N LYS A 27 -0.46 7.67 -25.25
CA LYS A 27 -0.45 7.30 -23.84
C LYS A 27 -1.69 6.47 -23.53
N LEU A 28 -1.47 5.30 -22.95
CA LEU A 28 -2.53 4.36 -22.64
C LEU A 28 -2.42 3.93 -21.17
N ASN A 29 -3.57 3.87 -20.47
CA ASN A 29 -3.68 3.22 -19.18
C ASN A 29 -4.57 2.00 -19.33
N PHE A 30 -4.22 0.93 -18.65
CA PHE A 30 -4.97 -0.33 -18.65
C PHE A 30 -5.48 -0.62 -17.25
N ASP A 31 -6.58 -1.36 -17.14
CA ASP A 31 -7.13 -1.80 -15.87
C ASP A 31 -6.29 -2.95 -15.31
N ASP A 32 -5.58 -2.73 -14.20
CA ASP A 32 -4.78 -3.76 -13.54
C ASP A 32 -5.61 -4.97 -13.11
N ASN A 33 -6.91 -4.80 -12.82
CA ASN A 33 -7.81 -5.90 -12.50
C ASN A 33 -8.08 -6.81 -13.71
N ALA A 34 -7.72 -6.40 -14.92
CA ALA A 34 -7.86 -7.20 -16.13
C ALA A 34 -6.66 -8.12 -16.41
N GLU A 35 -5.61 -8.09 -15.62
CA GLU A 35 -4.39 -8.88 -15.83
C GLU A 35 -4.67 -10.37 -16.12
N TYR A 36 -5.59 -10.98 -15.38
CA TYR A 36 -5.93 -12.39 -15.55
C TYR A 36 -6.42 -12.77 -16.96
N ARG A 37 -7.02 -11.83 -17.69
CA ARG A 37 -7.53 -12.01 -19.07
C ARG A 37 -6.70 -11.31 -20.15
N GLN A 38 -5.79 -10.40 -19.77
CA GLN A 38 -4.94 -9.62 -20.67
C GLN A 38 -3.45 -9.99 -20.51
N LYS A 39 -3.15 -11.28 -20.37
CA LYS A 39 -1.80 -11.79 -20.05
C LYS A 39 -0.72 -11.32 -21.02
N ASP A 40 -1.03 -11.31 -22.32
CA ASP A 40 -0.08 -10.91 -23.37
C ASP A 40 0.25 -9.41 -23.27
N LEU A 41 -0.73 -8.59 -22.91
CA LEU A 41 -0.55 -7.16 -22.69
C LEU A 41 0.30 -6.90 -21.44
N PHE A 42 -0.04 -7.53 -20.32
CA PHE A 42 0.70 -7.37 -19.07
C PHE A 42 2.12 -7.96 -19.11
N ALA A 43 2.37 -8.92 -20.00
CA ALA A 43 3.73 -9.40 -20.27
C ALA A 43 4.66 -8.33 -20.89
N LEU A 44 4.10 -7.26 -21.43
CA LEU A 44 4.85 -6.10 -21.95
C LEU A 44 5.18 -5.07 -20.87
N ARG A 45 4.70 -5.26 -19.63
CA ARG A 45 4.93 -4.34 -18.52
C ARG A 45 6.41 -4.25 -18.21
N ASP A 46 6.94 -3.04 -18.21
CA ASP A 46 8.34 -2.76 -17.86
C ASP A 46 8.44 -2.28 -16.40
N HIS A 47 8.68 -3.20 -15.51
CA HIS A 47 8.85 -2.90 -14.08
C HIS A 47 10.02 -1.97 -13.76
N ALA A 48 10.96 -1.77 -14.70
CA ALA A 48 12.05 -0.81 -14.50
C ALA A 48 11.60 0.65 -14.52
N GLN A 49 10.41 0.91 -15.06
CA GLN A 49 9.77 2.23 -15.09
C GLN A 49 8.86 2.51 -13.90
N GLU A 50 8.63 1.53 -13.04
CA GLU A 50 7.73 1.62 -11.90
C GLU A 50 8.48 1.89 -10.59
N ASP A 51 7.78 2.35 -9.56
CA ASP A 51 8.38 2.45 -8.21
C ASP A 51 8.75 1.04 -7.71
N PRO A 52 10.02 0.79 -7.38
CA PRO A 52 10.45 -0.54 -6.90
C PRO A 52 9.70 -1.03 -5.67
N ARG A 53 9.15 -0.11 -4.86
CA ARG A 53 8.33 -0.43 -3.69
C ARG A 53 6.97 -0.98 -4.10
N GLU A 54 6.34 -0.38 -5.12
CA GLU A 54 5.06 -0.84 -5.69
C GLU A 54 5.22 -2.21 -6.35
N VAL A 55 6.29 -2.40 -7.13
CA VAL A 55 6.63 -3.71 -7.73
C VAL A 55 6.86 -4.78 -6.64
N THR A 56 7.53 -4.40 -5.55
CA THR A 56 7.77 -5.34 -4.44
C THR A 56 6.48 -5.67 -3.71
N ALA A 57 5.64 -4.67 -3.42
CA ALA A 57 4.35 -4.84 -2.77
C ALA A 57 3.43 -5.78 -3.56
N GLY A 58 3.38 -5.61 -4.89
CA GLY A 58 2.57 -6.45 -5.78
C GLY A 58 2.92 -7.94 -5.71
N LYS A 59 4.19 -8.29 -5.44
CA LYS A 59 4.60 -9.71 -5.27
C LYS A 59 4.00 -10.39 -4.04
N PHE A 60 3.51 -9.60 -3.10
CA PHE A 60 2.91 -10.06 -1.84
C PHE A 60 1.42 -9.71 -1.73
N ASP A 61 0.77 -9.39 -2.84
CA ASP A 61 -0.64 -8.98 -2.89
C ASP A 61 -0.93 -7.79 -1.95
N LEU A 62 0.00 -6.85 -1.83
CA LEU A 62 -0.14 -5.61 -1.08
C LEU A 62 -0.45 -4.46 -2.04
N ASN A 63 -1.49 -3.69 -1.74
CA ASN A 63 -1.80 -2.46 -2.48
C ASN A 63 -1.01 -1.30 -1.88
N TYR A 64 0.11 -0.95 -2.51
CA TYR A 64 1.01 0.11 -2.08
C TYR A 64 1.12 1.20 -3.15
N ILE A 65 1.08 2.46 -2.71
CA ILE A 65 1.39 3.63 -3.54
C ILE A 65 2.29 4.55 -2.72
N GLY A 66 3.45 4.90 -3.27
CA GLY A 66 4.38 5.83 -2.64
C GLY A 66 3.90 7.28 -2.72
N LEU A 67 4.04 8.03 -1.62
CA LEU A 67 3.73 9.46 -1.51
C LEU A 67 4.94 10.22 -0.95
N ASP A 68 4.86 11.55 -0.92
CA ASP A 68 5.98 12.41 -0.49
C ASP A 68 5.97 12.79 1.00
N GLY A 69 5.24 12.05 1.83
CA GLY A 69 5.13 12.34 3.25
C GLY A 69 6.20 11.71 4.13
N ASN A 70 5.94 11.75 5.45
CA ASN A 70 6.86 11.27 6.48
C ASN A 70 6.21 10.33 7.51
N ILE A 71 4.91 10.06 7.40
CA ILE A 71 4.20 9.07 8.22
C ILE A 71 3.88 7.87 7.36
N GLY A 72 4.55 6.75 7.64
CA GLY A 72 4.24 5.48 6.99
C GLY A 72 2.95 4.89 7.52
N CYS A 73 2.07 4.43 6.62
CA CYS A 73 0.74 3.93 6.95
C CYS A 73 0.59 2.46 6.57
N MET A 74 0.04 1.64 7.47
CA MET A 74 -0.43 0.30 7.17
C MET A 74 -1.86 0.13 7.68
N VAL A 75 -2.78 -0.18 6.78
CA VAL A 75 -4.21 -0.22 7.07
C VAL A 75 -4.85 -1.43 6.40
N ASN A 76 -5.92 -1.97 6.94
CA ASN A 76 -6.72 -2.98 6.27
C ASN A 76 -8.02 -2.41 5.74
N GLY A 77 -8.07 -2.28 4.42
CA GLY A 77 -9.20 -1.73 3.69
C GLY A 77 -8.95 -0.34 3.13
N ALA A 78 -9.17 -0.18 1.83
CA ALA A 78 -8.87 1.04 1.08
C ALA A 78 -9.58 2.29 1.62
N GLY A 79 -10.86 2.16 2.03
CA GLY A 79 -11.61 3.27 2.62
C GLY A 79 -11.01 3.74 3.95
N LEU A 80 -10.62 2.80 4.83
CA LEU A 80 -9.95 3.13 6.09
C LEU A 80 -8.55 3.74 5.85
N ALA A 81 -7.83 3.26 4.83
CA ALA A 81 -6.54 3.81 4.45
C ALA A 81 -6.65 5.26 4.00
N MET A 82 -7.60 5.59 3.13
CA MET A 82 -7.86 6.97 2.69
C MET A 82 -8.23 7.86 3.87
N ALA A 83 -9.16 7.43 4.73
CA ALA A 83 -9.55 8.19 5.93
C ALA A 83 -8.38 8.39 6.90
N THR A 84 -7.50 7.40 7.05
CA THR A 84 -6.28 7.51 7.88
C THR A 84 -5.33 8.57 7.32
N MET A 85 -5.12 8.61 6.00
CA MET A 85 -4.30 9.63 5.36
C MET A 85 -4.89 11.04 5.50
N ASP A 86 -6.21 11.17 5.40
CA ASP A 86 -6.91 12.44 5.60
C ASP A 86 -6.71 12.96 7.04
N ILE A 87 -6.83 12.09 8.04
CA ILE A 87 -6.61 12.44 9.46
C ILE A 87 -5.15 12.87 9.69
N ILE A 88 -4.18 12.17 9.14
CA ILE A 88 -2.75 12.55 9.21
C ILE A 88 -2.57 13.97 8.64
N SER A 89 -3.15 14.24 7.48
CA SER A 89 -3.07 15.55 6.82
C SER A 89 -3.77 16.65 7.62
N LEU A 90 -4.93 16.36 8.21
CA LEU A 90 -5.68 17.28 9.06
C LEU A 90 -4.87 17.71 10.29
N HIS A 91 -4.04 16.83 10.83
CA HIS A 91 -3.15 17.11 11.97
C HIS A 91 -1.80 17.72 11.56
N GLY A 92 -1.65 18.14 10.30
CA GLY A 92 -0.47 18.87 9.82
C GLY A 92 0.75 18.00 9.51
N ALA A 93 0.58 16.66 9.46
CA ALA A 93 1.59 15.74 8.98
C ALA A 93 1.30 15.33 7.53
N ALA A 94 2.17 14.53 6.91
CA ALA A 94 1.98 14.08 5.54
C ALA A 94 2.14 12.55 5.44
N PRO A 95 1.17 11.82 4.85
CA PRO A 95 1.29 10.39 4.64
C PRO A 95 2.40 10.10 3.63
N ALA A 96 3.28 9.14 3.96
CA ALA A 96 4.38 8.70 3.10
C ALA A 96 3.92 7.69 2.04
N ASN A 97 2.77 7.09 2.24
CA ASN A 97 2.23 6.07 1.36
C ASN A 97 0.74 5.83 1.60
N PHE A 98 0.08 5.26 0.59
CA PHE A 98 -1.10 4.44 0.76
C PHE A 98 -0.65 2.98 0.90
N LEU A 99 -1.18 2.22 1.84
CA LEU A 99 -0.96 0.77 1.93
C LEU A 99 -2.19 0.10 2.54
N ASP A 100 -2.84 -0.71 1.73
CA ASP A 100 -3.92 -1.61 2.15
C ASP A 100 -3.42 -3.05 2.13
N VAL A 101 -3.39 -3.67 3.31
CA VAL A 101 -2.98 -5.08 3.45
C VAL A 101 -4.14 -6.05 3.21
N GLY A 102 -5.34 -5.54 2.92
CA GLY A 102 -6.54 -6.34 2.71
C GLY A 102 -7.14 -6.90 4.01
N GLY A 103 -8.26 -7.60 3.85
CA GLY A 103 -9.04 -8.14 4.98
C GLY A 103 -8.58 -9.51 5.50
N ASN A 104 -7.51 -10.10 4.95
CA ASN A 104 -7.03 -11.44 5.30
C ASN A 104 -5.49 -11.54 5.20
N ALA A 105 -4.78 -10.48 5.62
CA ALA A 105 -3.33 -10.44 5.55
C ALA A 105 -2.68 -11.54 6.43
N SER A 106 -1.71 -12.23 5.85
CA SER A 106 -0.84 -13.17 6.54
C SER A 106 0.27 -12.45 7.31
N GLU A 107 0.90 -13.14 8.25
CA GLU A 107 2.08 -12.62 8.96
C GLU A 107 3.19 -12.20 7.98
N GLN A 108 3.42 -12.97 6.91
CA GLN A 108 4.42 -12.66 5.91
C GLN A 108 4.12 -11.34 5.18
N GLN A 109 2.87 -11.10 4.83
CA GLN A 109 2.46 -9.84 4.20
C GLN A 109 2.69 -8.66 5.14
N VAL A 110 2.41 -8.80 6.42
CA VAL A 110 2.71 -7.77 7.44
C VAL A 110 4.21 -7.50 7.51
N VAL A 111 5.05 -8.55 7.54
CA VAL A 111 6.52 -8.41 7.55
C VAL A 111 7.00 -7.65 6.30
N GLU A 112 6.52 -8.02 5.12
CA GLU A 112 6.94 -7.35 3.88
C GLU A 112 6.42 -5.91 3.81
N ALA A 113 5.21 -5.65 4.31
CA ALA A 113 4.71 -4.28 4.46
C ALA A 113 5.65 -3.42 5.33
N PHE A 114 6.07 -3.93 6.50
CA PHE A 114 7.03 -3.22 7.35
C PHE A 114 8.38 -2.99 6.68
N LYS A 115 8.90 -3.97 5.93
CA LYS A 115 10.15 -3.81 5.16
C LYS A 115 10.04 -2.69 4.13
N ILE A 116 8.93 -2.65 3.40
CA ILE A 116 8.69 -1.60 2.39
C ILE A 116 8.61 -0.22 3.06
N LEU A 117 7.85 -0.11 4.16
CA LEU A 117 7.66 1.15 4.87
C LEU A 117 8.96 1.67 5.50
N THR A 118 9.79 0.77 6.07
CA THR A 118 11.04 1.14 6.75
C THR A 118 12.20 1.35 5.78
N ALA A 119 12.09 0.89 4.54
CA ALA A 119 13.08 1.16 3.50
C ALA A 119 13.10 2.62 3.04
N ASP A 120 12.01 3.36 3.26
CA ASP A 120 11.92 4.78 2.92
C ASP A 120 12.53 5.65 4.04
N ALA A 121 13.69 6.23 3.78
CA ALA A 121 14.38 7.11 4.73
C ALA A 121 13.61 8.40 5.10
N LYS A 122 12.59 8.77 4.34
CA LYS A 122 11.69 9.89 4.65
C LYS A 122 10.74 9.57 5.80
N VAL A 123 10.45 8.29 6.04
CA VAL A 123 9.52 7.85 7.09
C VAL A 123 10.12 8.12 8.47
N LYS A 124 9.40 8.87 9.28
CA LYS A 124 9.77 9.27 10.64
C LYS A 124 8.96 8.58 11.73
N ALA A 125 7.78 8.08 11.39
CA ALA A 125 6.93 7.27 12.26
C ALA A 125 6.05 6.35 11.42
N LEU A 126 5.57 5.28 12.03
CA LEU A 126 4.61 4.35 11.44
C LEU A 126 3.27 4.42 12.17
N LEU A 127 2.19 4.49 11.42
CA LEU A 127 0.83 4.35 11.90
C LEU A 127 0.20 3.09 11.32
N VAL A 128 -0.11 2.14 12.18
CA VAL A 128 -0.87 0.94 11.86
C VAL A 128 -2.30 1.13 12.35
N ASN A 129 -3.26 1.10 11.44
CA ASN A 129 -4.67 1.27 11.76
C ASN A 129 -5.48 0.08 11.24
N ILE A 130 -5.87 -0.81 12.14
CA ILE A 130 -6.52 -2.09 11.80
C ILE A 130 -7.92 -2.15 12.41
N PHE A 131 -8.88 -2.46 11.56
CA PHE A 131 -10.20 -2.87 12.01
C PHE A 131 -10.37 -4.38 11.80
N GLY A 132 -10.35 -5.12 12.91
CA GLY A 132 -10.48 -6.57 12.92
C GLY A 132 -11.91 -7.01 12.56
N GLY A 133 -12.02 -7.64 11.39
CA GLY A 133 -13.23 -8.30 10.92
C GLY A 133 -12.97 -9.80 10.78
N ILE A 134 -12.82 -10.29 9.55
CA ILE A 134 -12.38 -11.65 9.23
C ILE A 134 -10.96 -11.86 9.79
N MET A 135 -10.08 -10.89 9.57
CA MET A 135 -8.76 -10.84 10.20
C MET A 135 -8.91 -10.39 11.66
N LYS A 136 -8.38 -11.18 12.59
CA LYS A 136 -8.49 -10.93 14.02
C LYS A 136 -7.31 -10.08 14.52
N CYS A 137 -7.58 -9.18 15.46
CA CYS A 137 -6.57 -8.26 16.01
C CYS A 137 -5.40 -8.97 16.68
N ASP A 138 -5.60 -10.10 17.34
CA ASP A 138 -4.55 -10.91 17.98
C ASP A 138 -3.55 -11.48 16.94
N VAL A 139 -4.05 -11.96 15.81
CA VAL A 139 -3.20 -12.46 14.70
C VAL A 139 -2.35 -11.32 14.13
N ILE A 140 -2.97 -10.18 13.86
CA ILE A 140 -2.27 -9.00 13.35
C ILE A 140 -1.26 -8.46 14.35
N ALA A 141 -1.61 -8.35 15.63
CA ALA A 141 -0.70 -7.89 16.67
C ALA A 141 0.55 -8.76 16.73
N SER A 142 0.40 -10.09 16.64
CA SER A 142 1.52 -11.03 16.56
C SER A 142 2.38 -10.78 15.34
N GLY A 143 1.77 -10.57 14.18
CA GLY A 143 2.46 -10.24 12.93
C GLY A 143 3.21 -8.91 13.02
N ILE A 144 2.61 -7.87 13.61
CA ILE A 144 3.23 -6.56 13.83
C ILE A 144 4.48 -6.70 14.71
N VAL A 145 4.38 -7.40 15.84
CA VAL A 145 5.50 -7.62 16.76
C VAL A 145 6.63 -8.41 16.08
N SER A 146 6.27 -9.48 15.35
CA SER A 146 7.22 -10.28 14.57
C SER A 146 7.93 -9.42 13.52
N ALA A 147 7.17 -8.68 12.73
CA ALA A 147 7.68 -7.80 11.68
C ALA A 147 8.62 -6.73 12.22
N ALA A 148 8.18 -6.00 13.25
CA ALA A 148 8.96 -4.92 13.86
C ALA A 148 10.29 -5.41 14.44
N LYS A 149 10.31 -6.63 15.03
CA LYS A 149 11.54 -7.29 15.48
C LYS A 149 12.45 -7.68 14.33
N GLN A 150 11.89 -8.26 13.26
CA GLN A 150 12.67 -8.71 12.09
C GLN A 150 13.33 -7.55 11.35
N VAL A 151 12.63 -6.41 11.20
CA VAL A 151 13.20 -5.24 10.52
C VAL A 151 14.09 -4.39 11.44
N GLY A 152 14.10 -4.66 12.75
CA GLY A 152 14.85 -3.85 13.72
C GLY A 152 14.35 -2.42 13.75
N LEU A 153 13.03 -2.23 13.92
CA LEU A 153 12.35 -0.94 13.80
C LEU A 153 13.01 0.15 14.66
N GLN A 154 13.35 1.28 14.04
CA GLN A 154 14.05 2.41 14.67
C GLN A 154 13.16 3.67 14.77
N VAL A 155 11.98 3.65 14.19
CA VAL A 155 11.04 4.78 14.21
C VAL A 155 9.87 4.49 15.15
N PRO A 156 9.24 5.51 15.75
CA PRO A 156 8.04 5.32 16.56
C PRO A 156 6.96 4.55 15.81
N LEU A 157 6.32 3.61 16.52
CA LEU A 157 5.23 2.80 16.02
C LEU A 157 3.96 3.09 16.81
N VAL A 158 2.96 3.62 16.15
CA VAL A 158 1.61 3.81 16.69
C VAL A 158 0.70 2.73 16.12
N VAL A 159 -0.03 2.02 16.98
CA VAL A 159 -0.94 0.95 16.56
C VAL A 159 -2.32 1.20 17.12
N ARG A 160 -3.31 1.33 16.25
CA ARG A 160 -4.72 1.31 16.57
C ARG A 160 -5.32 -0.03 16.16
N LEU A 161 -5.92 -0.71 17.10
CA LEU A 161 -6.66 -1.96 16.88
C LEU A 161 -8.10 -1.79 17.34
N GLU A 162 -9.05 -2.12 16.46
CA GLU A 162 -10.47 -2.18 16.77
C GLU A 162 -11.09 -3.45 16.18
N GLY A 163 -12.22 -3.90 16.72
CA GLY A 163 -13.00 -5.02 16.19
C GLY A 163 -12.69 -6.35 16.87
N THR A 164 -12.66 -7.44 16.10
CA THR A 164 -12.58 -8.81 16.63
C THR A 164 -11.25 -9.09 17.34
N ASN A 165 -11.30 -9.58 18.58
CA ASN A 165 -10.17 -9.93 19.44
C ASN A 165 -9.25 -8.73 19.79
N VAL A 166 -9.82 -7.53 19.88
CA VAL A 166 -9.05 -6.29 20.12
C VAL A 166 -8.28 -6.35 21.45
N GLU A 167 -8.89 -6.83 22.53
CA GLU A 167 -8.24 -6.90 23.84
C GLU A 167 -7.03 -7.87 23.83
N ALA A 168 -7.19 -9.04 23.20
CA ALA A 168 -6.08 -9.97 23.04
C ALA A 168 -4.95 -9.38 22.17
N GLY A 169 -5.30 -8.61 21.13
CA GLY A 169 -4.33 -7.90 20.30
C GLY A 169 -3.55 -6.84 21.08
N LYS A 170 -4.23 -6.02 21.89
CA LYS A 170 -3.60 -5.02 22.76
C LYS A 170 -2.66 -5.67 23.77
N GLU A 171 -3.09 -6.77 24.40
CA GLU A 171 -2.26 -7.52 25.35
C GLU A 171 -0.97 -8.06 24.72
N ILE A 172 -1.04 -8.53 23.47
CA ILE A 172 0.15 -8.98 22.71
C ILE A 172 1.12 -7.82 22.46
N LEU A 173 0.60 -6.64 22.07
CA LEU A 173 1.43 -5.46 21.85
C LEU A 173 2.11 -5.01 23.15
N GLU A 174 1.37 -4.92 24.26
CA GLU A 174 1.90 -4.54 25.58
C GLU A 174 2.99 -5.50 26.08
N LYS A 175 2.74 -6.82 25.96
CA LYS A 175 3.70 -7.86 26.38
C LYS A 175 4.91 -8.01 25.46
N SER A 176 4.93 -7.36 24.31
CA SER A 176 6.02 -7.47 23.32
C SER A 176 7.37 -6.95 23.82
N GLY A 177 7.34 -6.07 24.84
CA GLY A 177 8.51 -5.34 25.34
C GLY A 177 9.05 -4.29 24.36
N MET A 178 8.30 -3.95 23.33
CA MET A 178 8.64 -2.92 22.35
C MET A 178 7.99 -1.59 22.72
N ASP A 179 8.63 -0.49 22.31
CA ASP A 179 8.05 0.85 22.45
C ASP A 179 6.97 1.09 21.39
N ILE A 180 5.79 0.52 21.64
CA ILE A 180 4.61 0.64 20.77
C ILE A 180 3.59 1.52 21.48
N ILE A 181 3.16 2.58 20.79
CA ILE A 181 2.10 3.47 21.26
C ILE A 181 0.76 2.87 20.84
N ALA A 182 0.01 2.31 21.79
CA ALA A 182 -1.35 1.86 21.52
C ALA A 182 -2.31 3.06 21.48
N ALA A 183 -3.00 3.25 20.39
CA ALA A 183 -4.02 4.28 20.22
C ALA A 183 -5.42 3.66 20.40
N ALA A 184 -6.34 4.41 21.04
CA ALA A 184 -7.72 3.99 21.23
C ALA A 184 -8.67 4.61 20.19
N ASP A 185 -8.43 5.86 19.78
CA ASP A 185 -9.25 6.62 18.82
C ASP A 185 -8.37 7.42 17.88
#